data_8cf6f3700f1d7ad8ca15c43b63f1c2c7
#
_entry.id   8cf6f3700f1d7ad8ca15c43b63f1c2c7
#
_cell.length_a   1.000
_cell.length_b   1.000
_cell.length_c   1.000
_cell.angle_alpha   90.00
_cell.angle_beta   90.00
_cell.angle_gamma   90.00
#
_symmetry.space_group_name_H-M   'P 1'
#
loop_
_entity.id
_entity.type
_entity.pdbx_description
1 polymer ?
#
loop_
_entity_poly.entity_id
_entity_poly.type
_entity_poly.pdbx_seq_one_letter_code
_entity_poly.pdbx_strand_id
1 'polypeptide(L)'
;MIFEFTSSLHFDFITDFAKKYDIPLRDNYLTIPASMGEGFVRKVQLGNDFRLLIHHYKLKEDFIIRRNPAVEPSDLLSIFFYNNEQPLDLVYNQEQPVKFSQKNESAIQVTTNDLSSVIRFPANTETQYVVVGVTSSELRSMLGIEKPNPVLK
;
A
#
# COMPACT_ATOMS: atom_id res chain seq x y z
N MET A 1 -13.02 6.18 9.43
CA MET A 1 -12.48 4.81 9.46
C MET A 1 -10.96 4.89 9.42
N ILE A 2 -10.28 4.33 10.41
CA ILE A 2 -8.81 4.40 10.52
C ILE A 2 -8.26 2.99 10.60
N PHE A 3 -7.32 2.68 9.71
CA PHE A 3 -6.55 1.45 9.74
C PHE A 3 -5.09 1.78 10.02
N GLU A 4 -4.62 1.37 11.19
CA GLU A 4 -3.24 1.63 11.64
C GLU A 4 -2.47 0.32 11.74
N PHE A 5 -1.25 0.32 11.27
CA PHE A 5 -0.37 -0.84 11.35
C PHE A 5 1.09 -0.43 11.49
N THR A 6 1.89 -1.36 12.00
CA THR A 6 3.35 -1.21 12.03
C THR A 6 3.95 -2.01 10.88
N SER A 7 4.74 -1.34 10.06
CA SER A 7 5.39 -1.98 8.91
C SER A 7 6.36 -3.07 9.38
N SER A 8 6.37 -4.20 8.67
CA SER A 8 7.33 -5.28 8.87
C SER A 8 7.44 -6.10 7.59
N LEU A 9 8.50 -6.91 7.47
CA LEU A 9 8.68 -7.81 6.34
C LEU A 9 7.53 -8.82 6.21
N HIS A 10 6.97 -9.24 7.35
CA HIS A 10 5.91 -10.26 7.39
C HIS A 10 4.51 -9.69 7.50
N PHE A 11 4.36 -8.35 7.49
CA PHE A 11 3.05 -7.72 7.55
C PHE A 11 2.23 -8.05 6.28
N ASP A 12 0.98 -8.45 6.49
CA ASP A 12 0.06 -8.75 5.40
C ASP A 12 -1.21 -7.90 5.55
N PHE A 13 -1.29 -6.85 4.75
CA PHE A 13 -2.38 -5.87 4.80
C PHE A 13 -3.76 -6.52 4.67
N ILE A 14 -3.93 -7.39 3.67
CA ILE A 14 -5.27 -7.95 3.37
C ILE A 14 -5.78 -8.83 4.50
N THR A 15 -4.90 -9.61 5.13
CA THR A 15 -5.27 -10.46 6.28
C THR A 15 -5.65 -9.61 7.49
N ASP A 16 -4.85 -8.62 7.82
CA ASP A 16 -5.10 -7.77 8.99
C ASP A 16 -6.31 -6.87 8.79
N PHE A 17 -6.52 -6.37 7.58
CA PHE A 17 -7.71 -5.58 7.24
C PHE A 17 -8.99 -6.44 7.35
N ALA A 18 -8.96 -7.65 6.78
CA ALA A 18 -10.08 -8.59 6.86
C ALA A 18 -10.43 -8.92 8.31
N LYS A 19 -9.41 -9.15 9.14
CA LYS A 19 -9.58 -9.46 10.55
C LYS A 19 -10.17 -8.29 11.34
N LYS A 20 -9.65 -7.08 11.11
CA LYS A 20 -10.12 -5.88 11.83
C LYS A 20 -11.60 -5.58 11.58
N TYR A 21 -12.05 -5.73 10.35
CA TYR A 21 -13.42 -5.39 9.94
C TYR A 21 -14.34 -6.59 9.81
N ASP A 22 -13.88 -7.77 10.25
CA ASP A 22 -14.64 -9.03 10.20
C ASP A 22 -15.18 -9.33 8.78
N ILE A 23 -14.29 -9.24 7.80
CA ILE A 23 -14.62 -9.47 6.40
C ILE A 23 -14.08 -10.84 5.98
N PRO A 24 -14.87 -11.70 5.33
CA PRO A 24 -14.37 -12.97 4.80
C PRO A 24 -13.24 -12.76 3.78
N LEU A 25 -12.16 -13.50 3.95
CA LEU A 25 -11.04 -13.52 3.02
C LEU A 25 -10.97 -14.89 2.35
N ARG A 26 -11.08 -14.95 1.02
CA ARG A 26 -11.04 -16.20 0.25
C ARG A 26 -10.08 -16.07 -0.92
N ASP A 27 -9.13 -17.00 -1.02
CA ASP A 27 -8.17 -17.07 -2.12
C ASP A 27 -7.45 -15.74 -2.36
N ASN A 28 -7.03 -15.07 -1.27
CA ASN A 28 -6.36 -13.76 -1.33
C ASN A 28 -7.24 -12.66 -1.96
N TYR A 29 -8.55 -12.81 -1.90
CA TYR A 29 -9.53 -11.87 -2.40
C TYR A 29 -10.51 -11.47 -1.31
N LEU A 30 -10.71 -10.16 -1.17
CA LEU A 30 -11.60 -9.57 -0.19
C LEU A 30 -12.59 -8.65 -0.90
N THR A 31 -13.88 -8.88 -0.70
CA THR A 31 -14.94 -8.00 -1.22
C THR A 31 -15.33 -7.01 -0.13
N ILE A 32 -15.39 -5.73 -0.47
CA ILE A 32 -15.85 -4.70 0.47
C ILE A 32 -17.33 -4.93 0.76
N PRO A 33 -17.73 -5.08 2.05
CA PRO A 33 -19.13 -5.27 2.40
C PRO A 33 -20.00 -4.07 2.00
N ALA A 34 -21.24 -4.32 1.64
CA ALA A 34 -22.19 -3.28 1.25
C ALA A 34 -22.41 -2.22 2.35
N SER A 35 -22.23 -2.59 3.62
CA SER A 35 -22.30 -1.65 4.75
C SER A 35 -21.15 -0.62 4.74
N MET A 36 -20.00 -0.97 4.18
CA MET A 36 -18.81 -0.11 4.12
C MET A 36 -18.67 0.63 2.79
N GLY A 37 -19.21 0.06 1.71
CA GLY A 37 -19.06 0.62 0.38
C GLY A 37 -19.18 -0.44 -0.70
N GLU A 38 -18.30 -0.38 -1.68
CA GLU A 38 -18.20 -1.34 -2.78
C GLU A 38 -16.76 -1.49 -3.25
N GLY A 39 -16.44 -2.60 -3.88
CA GLY A 39 -15.12 -2.86 -4.45
C GLY A 39 -14.43 -4.06 -3.82
N PHE A 40 -13.12 -4.11 -3.98
CA PHE A 40 -12.31 -5.26 -3.55
C PHE A 40 -10.86 -4.90 -3.25
N VAL A 41 -10.21 -5.81 -2.55
CA VAL A 41 -8.75 -5.88 -2.41
C VAL A 41 -8.31 -7.28 -2.81
N ARG A 42 -7.30 -7.38 -3.65
CA ARG A 42 -6.75 -8.66 -4.10
C ARG A 42 -5.25 -8.70 -3.88
N LYS A 43 -4.78 -9.83 -3.33
CA LYS A 43 -3.36 -10.10 -3.17
C LYS A 43 -2.88 -11.10 -4.22
N VAL A 44 -1.74 -10.82 -4.84
CA VAL A 44 -1.01 -11.75 -5.70
C VAL A 44 0.38 -11.96 -5.10
N GLN A 45 0.69 -13.20 -4.74
CA GLN A 45 1.98 -13.58 -4.16
C GLN A 45 2.81 -14.28 -5.22
N LEU A 46 3.99 -13.73 -5.51
CA LEU A 46 4.94 -14.27 -6.47
C LEU A 46 6.26 -14.61 -5.75
N GLY A 47 6.32 -15.82 -5.19
CA GLY A 47 7.46 -16.20 -4.34
C GLY A 47 7.35 -15.59 -2.93
N ASN A 48 8.47 -15.61 -2.20
CA ASN A 48 8.50 -15.14 -0.81
C ASN A 48 8.73 -13.62 -0.68
N ASP A 49 9.40 -13.02 -1.66
CA ASP A 49 9.92 -11.67 -1.58
C ASP A 49 9.27 -10.70 -2.57
N PHE A 50 8.19 -11.11 -3.23
CA PHE A 50 7.46 -10.28 -4.17
C PHE A 50 5.96 -10.50 -4.04
N ARG A 51 5.21 -9.43 -3.80
CA ARG A 51 3.76 -9.47 -3.71
C ARG A 51 3.13 -8.21 -4.29
N LEU A 52 1.89 -8.36 -4.78
CA LEU A 52 1.06 -7.27 -5.26
C LEU A 52 -0.21 -7.19 -4.43
N LEU A 53 -0.64 -5.97 -4.12
CA LEU A 53 -1.96 -5.69 -3.57
C LEU A 53 -2.68 -4.76 -4.51
N ILE A 54 -3.81 -5.22 -5.02
CA ILE A 54 -4.67 -4.45 -5.92
C ILE A 54 -5.83 -3.91 -5.11
N HIS A 55 -5.92 -2.60 -5.01
CA HIS A 55 -6.99 -1.91 -4.31
C HIS A 55 -7.90 -1.20 -5.30
N HIS A 56 -9.19 -1.52 -5.25
CA HIS A 56 -10.20 -0.85 -6.07
C HIS A 56 -11.50 -0.79 -5.27
N TYR A 57 -11.80 0.36 -4.70
CA TYR A 57 -13.01 0.50 -3.87
C TYR A 57 -13.47 1.94 -3.77
N LYS A 58 -14.72 2.07 -3.34
CA LYS A 58 -15.37 3.32 -2.99
C LYS A 58 -16.04 3.11 -1.64
N LEU A 59 -15.57 3.81 -0.63
CA LEU A 59 -16.06 3.65 0.74
C LEU A 59 -17.02 4.77 1.11
N LYS A 60 -17.96 4.46 2.00
CA LYS A 60 -18.99 5.41 2.46
C LYS A 60 -18.45 6.44 3.43
N GLU A 61 -17.33 6.15 4.10
CA GLU A 61 -16.66 7.03 5.06
C GLU A 61 -15.26 7.36 4.61
N ASP A 62 -14.70 8.47 5.10
CA ASP A 62 -13.29 8.75 4.95
C ASP A 62 -12.46 7.58 5.48
N PHE A 63 -11.46 7.16 4.73
CA PHE A 63 -10.59 6.07 5.11
C PHE A 63 -9.16 6.58 5.24
N ILE A 64 -8.61 6.41 6.44
CA ILE A 64 -7.24 6.83 6.76
C ILE A 64 -6.41 5.58 7.01
N ILE A 65 -5.33 5.43 6.26
CA ILE A 65 -4.33 4.39 6.50
C ILE A 65 -3.13 5.05 7.16
N ARG A 66 -2.81 4.59 8.37
CA ARG A 66 -1.67 5.07 9.14
C ARG A 66 -0.63 3.98 9.26
N ARG A 67 0.54 4.22 8.69
CA ARG A 67 1.67 3.30 8.78
C ARG A 67 2.69 3.83 9.78
N ASN A 68 3.00 3.02 10.77
CA ASN A 68 4.11 3.26 11.70
C ASN A 68 5.39 2.66 11.15
N PRO A 69 6.55 3.24 11.43
CA PRO A 69 7.82 2.72 10.96
C PRO A 69 8.11 1.33 11.53
N ALA A 70 8.85 0.53 10.77
CA ALA A 70 9.27 -0.80 11.22
C ALA A 70 10.17 -0.69 12.45
N VAL A 71 9.97 -1.61 13.41
CA VAL A 71 10.82 -1.71 14.60
C VAL A 71 12.17 -2.29 14.24
N GLU A 72 12.20 -3.28 13.33
CA GLU A 72 13.41 -3.93 12.85
C GLU A 72 13.72 -3.49 11.42
N PRO A 73 15.00 -3.21 11.10
CA PRO A 73 15.36 -2.86 9.73
C PRO A 73 15.13 -4.03 8.78
N SER A 74 14.65 -3.72 7.58
CA SER A 74 14.54 -4.68 6.48
C SER A 74 14.80 -3.96 5.16
N ASP A 75 15.03 -4.72 4.11
CA ASP A 75 15.24 -4.19 2.77
C ASP A 75 13.94 -4.16 1.94
N LEU A 76 12.78 -4.23 2.60
CA LEU A 76 11.48 -4.17 1.95
C LEU A 76 11.21 -2.79 1.36
N LEU A 77 10.87 -2.78 0.08
CA LEU A 77 10.39 -1.60 -0.64
C LEU A 77 8.90 -1.75 -0.93
N SER A 78 8.18 -0.63 -0.83
CA SER A 78 6.79 -0.54 -1.26
C SER A 78 6.71 0.46 -2.41
N ILE A 79 6.14 0.02 -3.52
CA ILE A 79 5.96 0.85 -4.71
C ILE A 79 4.47 0.99 -4.95
N PHE A 80 3.99 2.22 -4.94
CA PHE A 80 2.58 2.55 -5.11
C PHE A 80 2.35 3.11 -6.51
N PHE A 81 1.37 2.56 -7.21
CA PHE A 81 0.91 3.04 -8.51
C PHE A 81 -0.52 3.52 -8.36
N TYR A 82 -0.71 4.84 -8.33
CA TYR A 82 -2.04 5.44 -8.15
C TYR A 82 -2.70 5.70 -9.49
N ASN A 83 -3.94 5.25 -9.63
CA ASN A 83 -4.77 5.47 -10.80
C ASN A 83 -6.07 6.21 -10.40
N ASN A 84 -5.93 7.18 -9.53
CA ASN A 84 -7.06 7.97 -9.04
C ASN A 84 -7.24 9.24 -9.87
N GLU A 85 -8.49 9.55 -10.21
CA GLU A 85 -8.81 10.83 -10.85
C GLU A 85 -8.72 12.00 -9.87
N GLN A 86 -9.13 11.75 -8.61
CA GLN A 86 -9.08 12.74 -7.55
C GLN A 86 -7.76 12.64 -6.79
N PRO A 87 -7.15 13.78 -6.43
CA PRO A 87 -5.93 13.77 -5.65
C PRO A 87 -6.11 13.13 -4.27
N LEU A 88 -5.11 12.37 -3.84
CA LEU A 88 -5.03 11.82 -2.48
C LEU A 88 -4.00 12.58 -1.68
N ASP A 89 -4.29 12.81 -0.41
CA ASP A 89 -3.38 13.46 0.51
C ASP A 89 -2.51 12.40 1.21
N LEU A 90 -1.20 12.55 1.11
CA LEU A 90 -0.23 11.67 1.75
C LEU A 90 0.77 12.49 2.55
N VAL A 91 0.94 12.12 3.81
CA VAL A 91 1.87 12.76 4.75
C VAL A 91 2.93 11.75 5.17
N TYR A 92 4.21 12.11 5.00
CA TYR A 92 5.35 11.34 5.51
C TYR A 92 5.97 12.02 6.72
N ASN A 93 6.26 11.26 7.78
CA ASN A 93 7.00 11.74 8.95
C ASN A 93 6.50 13.09 9.47
N GLN A 94 5.17 13.31 9.43
CA GLN A 94 4.52 14.57 9.83
C GLN A 94 4.96 15.80 9.01
N GLU A 95 5.46 15.60 7.80
CA GLU A 95 5.78 16.68 6.87
C GLU A 95 4.54 17.22 6.16
N GLN A 96 4.76 18.16 5.23
CA GLN A 96 3.66 18.73 4.44
C GLN A 96 3.00 17.67 3.55
N PRO A 97 1.66 17.69 3.41
CA PRO A 97 0.96 16.74 2.55
C PRO A 97 1.41 16.83 1.10
N VAL A 98 1.57 15.67 0.47
CA VAL A 98 1.81 15.54 -0.97
C VAL A 98 0.57 14.95 -1.61
N LYS A 99 0.14 15.52 -2.74
CA LYS A 99 -1.03 15.06 -3.47
C LYS A 99 -0.64 14.11 -4.59
N PHE A 100 -1.32 12.97 -4.65
CA PHE A 100 -1.11 11.94 -5.67
C PHE A 100 -2.38 11.73 -6.49
N SER A 101 -2.26 11.79 -7.82
CA SER A 101 -3.32 11.38 -8.75
C SER A 101 -2.71 11.08 -10.11
N GLN A 102 -3.45 10.39 -10.98
CA GLN A 102 -3.01 10.12 -12.34
C GLN A 102 -2.83 11.38 -13.19
N LYS A 103 -3.43 12.49 -12.77
CA LYS A 103 -3.31 13.80 -13.46
C LYS A 103 -2.10 14.60 -13.01
N ASN A 104 -1.42 14.15 -11.94
CA ASN A 104 -0.23 14.79 -11.42
C ASN A 104 1.01 14.00 -11.79
N GLU A 105 2.16 14.64 -11.75
CA GLU A 105 3.46 14.00 -11.99
C GLU A 105 3.81 12.94 -10.93
N SER A 106 3.12 12.94 -9.80
CA SER A 106 3.37 12.06 -8.64
C SER A 106 2.40 10.88 -8.58
N ALA A 107 2.22 10.16 -9.69
CA ALA A 107 1.38 8.96 -9.72
C ALA A 107 2.08 7.69 -9.21
N ILE A 108 3.39 7.72 -9.09
CA ILE A 108 4.22 6.61 -8.62
C ILE A 108 5.03 7.06 -7.42
N GLN A 109 5.04 6.20 -6.39
CA GLN A 109 5.75 6.48 -5.15
C GLN A 109 6.52 5.24 -4.72
N VAL A 110 7.79 5.42 -4.36
CA VAL A 110 8.64 4.38 -3.79
C VAL A 110 8.95 4.76 -2.35
N THR A 111 8.77 3.83 -1.42
CA THR A 111 9.02 4.08 0.00
C THR A 111 9.65 2.86 0.67
N THR A 112 10.43 3.11 1.71
CA THR A 112 10.99 2.09 2.58
C THR A 112 10.11 1.91 3.81
N ASN A 113 10.32 0.83 4.57
CA ASN A 113 9.46 0.53 5.72
C ASN A 113 9.87 1.24 7.02
N ASP A 114 10.92 2.05 7.00
CA ASP A 114 11.38 2.85 8.14
C ASP A 114 10.70 4.23 8.22
N LEU A 115 9.81 4.55 7.28
CA LEU A 115 9.08 5.81 7.24
C LEU A 115 7.66 5.65 7.77
N SER A 116 7.22 6.61 8.59
CA SER A 116 5.80 6.74 8.92
C SER A 116 5.05 7.42 7.78
N SER A 117 3.79 7.05 7.60
CA SER A 117 2.94 7.71 6.60
C SER A 117 1.48 7.72 7.02
N VAL A 118 0.75 8.73 6.57
CA VAL A 118 -0.70 8.83 6.70
C VAL A 118 -1.26 9.16 5.32
N ILE A 119 -2.13 8.29 4.81
CA ILE A 119 -2.83 8.54 3.56
C ILE A 119 -4.33 8.59 3.83
N ARG A 120 -5.00 9.59 3.26
CA ARG A 120 -6.43 9.79 3.41
C ARG A 120 -7.15 9.60 2.09
N PHE A 121 -8.15 8.73 2.12
CA PHE A 121 -9.07 8.48 1.01
C PHE A 121 -10.42 9.10 1.37
N PRO A 122 -10.86 10.15 0.66
CA PRO A 122 -12.15 10.77 0.95
C PRO A 122 -13.33 9.84 0.75
N ALA A 123 -14.39 10.01 1.55
CA ALA A 123 -15.64 9.26 1.41
C ALA A 123 -16.23 9.41 0.02
N ASN A 124 -16.89 8.35 -0.46
CA ASN A 124 -17.61 8.33 -1.74
C ASN A 124 -16.75 8.68 -2.96
N THR A 125 -15.44 8.44 -2.85
CA THR A 125 -14.47 8.68 -3.94
C THR A 125 -13.95 7.35 -4.44
N GLU A 126 -13.98 7.15 -5.75
CA GLU A 126 -13.39 5.98 -6.40
C GLU A 126 -11.89 5.95 -6.15
N THR A 127 -11.40 4.89 -5.55
CA THR A 127 -10.00 4.71 -5.20
C THR A 127 -9.46 3.50 -5.92
N GLN A 128 -8.38 3.68 -6.67
CA GLN A 128 -7.76 2.61 -7.43
C GLN A 128 -6.24 2.75 -7.38
N TYR A 129 -5.56 1.75 -6.83
CA TYR A 129 -4.10 1.74 -6.79
C TYR A 129 -3.57 0.33 -6.63
N VAL A 130 -2.31 0.14 -7.00
CA VAL A 130 -1.58 -1.12 -6.82
C VAL A 130 -0.38 -0.85 -5.94
N VAL A 131 -0.15 -1.72 -4.97
CA VAL A 131 1.03 -1.70 -4.11
C VAL A 131 1.89 -2.92 -4.42
N VAL A 132 3.14 -2.68 -4.79
CA VAL A 132 4.15 -3.72 -4.96
C VAL A 132 5.00 -3.76 -3.70
N GLY A 133 5.03 -4.91 -3.02
CA GLY A 133 5.96 -5.17 -1.92
C GLY A 133 7.08 -6.08 -2.42
N VAL A 134 8.31 -5.58 -2.41
CA VAL A 134 9.47 -6.34 -2.92
C VAL A 134 10.70 -6.01 -2.08
N THR A 135 11.54 -7.01 -1.79
CA THR A 135 12.83 -6.74 -1.16
C THR A 135 13.79 -6.13 -2.17
N SER A 136 14.73 -5.31 -1.71
CA SER A 136 15.74 -4.75 -2.60
C SER A 136 16.62 -5.84 -3.21
N SER A 137 16.85 -6.93 -2.47
CA SER A 137 17.58 -8.11 -2.96
C SER A 137 16.87 -8.76 -4.14
N GLU A 138 15.54 -8.97 -4.02
CA GLU A 138 14.73 -9.55 -5.10
C GLU A 138 14.66 -8.62 -6.31
N LEU A 139 14.52 -7.33 -6.08
CA LEU A 139 14.48 -6.33 -7.16
C LEU A 139 15.80 -6.33 -7.94
N ARG A 140 16.95 -6.42 -7.25
CA ARG A 140 18.26 -6.54 -7.93
C ARG A 140 18.34 -7.81 -8.77
N SER A 141 17.88 -8.93 -8.22
CA SER A 141 17.84 -10.21 -8.93
C SER A 141 17.00 -10.12 -10.20
N MET A 142 15.80 -9.53 -10.10
CA MET A 142 14.89 -9.35 -11.25
C MET A 142 15.49 -8.45 -12.34
N LEU A 143 16.28 -7.45 -11.94
CA LEU A 143 16.93 -6.51 -12.87
C LEU A 143 18.29 -7.00 -13.36
N GLY A 144 18.77 -8.15 -12.90
CA GLY A 144 20.08 -8.69 -13.26
C GLY A 144 21.25 -7.90 -12.70
N ILE A 145 21.08 -7.19 -11.58
CA ILE A 145 22.13 -6.39 -10.94
C ILE A 145 22.81 -7.22 -9.87
N GLU A 146 24.05 -7.63 -10.10
CA GLU A 146 24.82 -8.48 -9.16
C GLU A 146 25.47 -7.67 -8.03
N LYS A 147 25.84 -6.40 -8.29
CA LYS A 147 26.52 -5.54 -7.32
C LYS A 147 25.55 -4.50 -6.76
N PRO A 148 25.71 -4.08 -5.48
CA PRO A 148 24.89 -3.02 -4.94
C PRO A 148 24.96 -1.75 -5.77
N ASN A 149 23.79 -1.20 -6.10
CA ASN A 149 23.66 0.09 -6.77
C ASN A 149 23.28 1.14 -5.71
N PRO A 150 23.94 2.32 -5.65
CA PRO A 150 23.59 3.34 -4.66
C PRO A 150 22.11 3.75 -4.65
N VAL A 151 21.43 3.65 -5.79
CA VAL A 151 20.00 3.97 -5.90
C VAL A 151 19.12 2.90 -5.25
N LEU A 152 19.61 1.66 -5.15
CA LEU A 152 18.86 0.52 -4.60
C LEU A 152 19.29 0.13 -3.17
N LYS A 153 20.12 0.92 -2.57
CA LYS A 153 20.53 0.71 -1.17
C LYS A 153 19.48 1.20 -0.20
#